data_2a62a0a0a37828d20a048f003ffe021c
#
_entry.id   2a62a0a0a37828d20a048f003ffe021c
#
_cell.length_a   1.000
_cell.length_b   1.000
_cell.length_c   1.000
_cell.angle_alpha   90.00
_cell.angle_beta   90.00
_cell.angle_gamma   90.00
#
_symmetry.space_group_name_H-M   'P 1'
#
loop_
_entity.id
_entity.type
_entity.pdbx_description
1 polymer ?
#
loop_
_entity_poly.entity_id
_entity_poly.type
_entity_poly.pdbx_seq_one_letter_code
_entity_poly.pdbx_strand_id
1 'polypeptide(L)'
;NVGRGSAIDTEALCDALYRGRIAGAALDVTDPEPLPADHPLWDAPNAVITPHISGGFSLPETLEQIVDIFAENLRRDAAGEPLLNLVDLRSGYRVEAGRA
;
A
#
# COMPACT_ATOMS: atom_id res chain seq x y z
N ASN A 1 -3.54 -7.45 -3.44
CA ASN A 1 -3.20 -6.02 -3.42
C ASN A 1 -2.97 -5.56 -1.98
N VAL A 2 -1.74 -5.18 -1.69
CA VAL A 2 -1.34 -4.60 -0.38
C VAL A 2 -0.77 -3.18 -0.55
N GLY A 3 -0.96 -2.59 -1.73
CA GLY A 3 -0.41 -1.28 -2.09
C GLY A 3 -1.43 -0.16 -2.01
N ARG A 4 -2.23 -0.02 -3.06
CA ARG A 4 -3.29 0.99 -3.16
C ARG A 4 -4.52 0.41 -3.85
N GLY A 5 -5.71 0.73 -3.35
CA GLY A 5 -6.98 0.30 -3.94
C GLY A 5 -7.09 0.66 -5.41
N SER A 6 -6.73 1.88 -5.76
CA SER A 6 -6.77 2.40 -7.14
C SER A 6 -5.84 1.69 -8.15
N ALA A 7 -4.98 0.77 -7.70
CA ALA A 7 -4.17 -0.07 -8.59
C ALA A 7 -5.00 -1.18 -9.29
N ILE A 8 -6.22 -1.42 -8.82
CA ILE A 8 -7.13 -2.44 -9.36
C ILE A 8 -8.48 -1.80 -9.67
N ASP A 9 -9.02 -2.08 -10.84
CA ASP A 9 -10.42 -1.83 -11.15
C ASP A 9 -11.28 -2.84 -10.39
N THR A 10 -12.01 -2.35 -9.37
CA THR A 10 -12.77 -3.19 -8.43
C THR A 10 -13.93 -3.91 -9.12
N GLU A 11 -14.59 -3.29 -10.10
CA GLU A 11 -15.69 -3.91 -10.85
C GLU A 11 -15.18 -5.02 -11.76
N ALA A 12 -14.07 -4.76 -12.47
CA ALA A 12 -13.43 -5.76 -13.32
C ALA A 12 -12.91 -6.96 -12.49
N LEU A 13 -12.42 -6.71 -11.27
CA LEU A 13 -12.01 -7.75 -10.34
C LEU A 13 -13.20 -8.62 -9.92
N CYS A 14 -14.34 -8.01 -9.55
CA CYS A 14 -15.55 -8.74 -9.22
C CYS A 14 -16.00 -9.63 -10.39
N ASP A 15 -16.10 -9.08 -11.61
CA ASP A 15 -16.47 -9.87 -12.79
C ASP A 15 -15.54 -11.06 -13.01
N ALA A 16 -14.22 -10.85 -12.84
CA ALA A 16 -13.23 -11.90 -13.01
C ALA A 16 -13.36 -13.03 -11.97
N LEU A 17 -13.64 -12.68 -10.70
CA LEU A 17 -13.86 -13.65 -9.62
C LEU A 17 -15.15 -14.44 -9.84
N TYR A 18 -16.26 -13.76 -10.09
CA TYR A 18 -17.56 -14.42 -10.30
C TYR A 18 -17.61 -15.30 -11.54
N ARG A 19 -16.83 -14.98 -12.56
CA ARG A 19 -16.70 -15.81 -13.78
C ARG A 19 -15.59 -16.86 -13.70
N GLY A 20 -14.88 -16.95 -12.58
CA GLY A 20 -13.77 -17.89 -12.40
C GLY A 20 -12.60 -17.66 -13.37
N ARG A 21 -12.41 -16.41 -13.86
CA ARG A 21 -11.28 -16.06 -14.73
C ARG A 21 -9.96 -15.99 -13.96
N ILE A 22 -10.04 -15.75 -12.65
CA ILE A 22 -8.93 -15.81 -11.72
C ILE A 22 -9.32 -16.72 -10.55
N ALA A 23 -8.34 -17.34 -9.93
CA ALA A 23 -8.54 -18.34 -8.88
C ALA A 23 -9.02 -17.71 -7.56
N GLY A 24 -8.63 -16.47 -7.29
CA GLY A 24 -8.99 -15.73 -6.08
C GLY A 24 -8.26 -14.40 -5.99
N ALA A 25 -8.59 -13.61 -4.97
CA ALA A 25 -7.94 -12.35 -4.66
C ALA A 25 -7.75 -12.17 -3.16
N ALA A 26 -6.62 -11.58 -2.75
CA ALA A 26 -6.37 -11.12 -1.40
C ALA A 26 -6.11 -9.61 -1.43
N LEU A 27 -6.93 -8.85 -0.72
CA LEU A 27 -6.96 -7.40 -0.78
C LEU A 27 -6.86 -6.82 0.63
N ASP A 28 -5.82 -6.04 0.88
CA ASP A 28 -5.72 -5.24 2.10
C ASP A 28 -6.18 -3.80 1.89
N VAL A 29 -6.32 -3.40 0.63
CA VAL A 29 -6.76 -2.07 0.18
C VAL A 29 -7.80 -2.22 -0.92
N THR A 30 -8.79 -1.31 -0.93
CA THR A 30 -9.89 -1.28 -1.90
C THR A 30 -10.09 0.13 -2.44
N ASP A 31 -10.83 0.26 -3.51
CA ASP A 31 -11.32 1.53 -4.04
C ASP A 31 -12.79 1.35 -4.44
N PRO A 32 -13.75 2.03 -3.76
CA PRO A 32 -13.56 2.96 -2.64
C PRO A 32 -13.06 2.29 -1.35
N GLU A 33 -12.49 3.09 -0.44
CA GLU A 33 -12.10 2.65 0.90
C GLU A 33 -12.66 3.63 1.95
N PRO A 34 -13.44 3.17 2.94
CA PRO A 34 -13.85 1.78 3.17
C PRO A 34 -14.78 1.24 2.07
N LEU A 35 -14.69 -0.06 1.82
CA LEU A 35 -15.57 -0.73 0.86
C LEU A 35 -17.02 -0.69 1.37
N PRO A 36 -18.01 -0.23 0.58
CA PRO A 36 -19.42 -0.20 0.97
C PRO A 36 -19.91 -1.56 1.47
N ALA A 37 -20.78 -1.55 2.47
CA ALA A 37 -21.25 -2.77 3.13
C ALA A 37 -22.05 -3.70 2.19
N ASP A 38 -22.67 -3.15 1.16
CA ASP A 38 -23.45 -3.85 0.13
C ASP A 38 -22.65 -4.16 -1.14
N HIS A 39 -21.31 -3.93 -1.11
CA HIS A 39 -20.49 -4.13 -2.30
C HIS A 39 -20.34 -5.62 -2.62
N PRO A 40 -20.53 -6.03 -3.90
CA PRO A 40 -20.51 -7.46 -4.30
C PRO A 40 -19.15 -8.15 -4.07
N LEU A 41 -18.09 -7.41 -3.85
CA LEU A 41 -16.78 -7.97 -3.55
C LEU A 41 -16.76 -8.74 -2.21
N TRP A 42 -17.64 -8.40 -1.25
CA TRP A 42 -17.73 -9.11 0.02
C TRP A 42 -18.15 -10.58 -0.14
N ASP A 43 -19.00 -10.85 -1.13
CA ASP A 43 -19.54 -12.18 -1.42
C ASP A 43 -18.81 -12.85 -2.60
N ALA A 44 -17.78 -12.22 -3.16
CA ALA A 44 -17.08 -12.75 -4.31
C ALA A 44 -16.34 -14.06 -3.96
N PRO A 45 -16.40 -15.08 -4.82
CA PRO A 45 -15.76 -16.36 -4.55
C PRO A 45 -14.24 -16.19 -4.42
N ASN A 46 -13.66 -16.85 -3.40
CA ASN A 46 -12.23 -16.84 -3.11
C ASN A 46 -11.63 -15.43 -2.93
N ALA A 47 -12.42 -14.46 -2.50
CA ALA A 47 -11.94 -13.15 -2.08
C ALA A 47 -11.61 -13.15 -0.58
N VAL A 48 -10.48 -12.59 -0.22
CA VAL A 48 -10.08 -12.31 1.18
C VAL A 48 -9.82 -10.82 1.27
N ILE A 49 -10.50 -10.15 2.20
CA ILE A 49 -10.35 -8.71 2.42
C ILE A 49 -9.89 -8.49 3.85
N THR A 50 -8.82 -7.72 4.03
CA THR A 50 -8.32 -7.28 5.33
C THR A 50 -8.42 -5.75 5.43
N PRO A 51 -8.55 -5.19 6.65
CA PRO A 51 -8.90 -3.78 6.82
C PRO A 51 -7.68 -2.84 6.81
N HIS A 52 -6.90 -2.85 5.73
CA HIS A 52 -5.73 -2.00 5.50
C HIS A 52 -4.72 -2.05 6.66
N ILE A 53 -4.26 -3.26 6.96
CA ILE A 53 -3.37 -3.57 8.11
C ILE A 53 -2.03 -4.19 7.72
N SER A 54 -1.78 -4.40 6.43
CA SER A 54 -0.55 -5.07 5.95
C SER A 54 0.73 -4.26 6.21
N GLY A 55 0.62 -2.94 6.38
CA GLY A 55 1.73 -2.04 6.73
C GLY A 55 1.93 -1.81 8.24
N GLY A 56 1.36 -2.66 9.09
CA GLY A 56 1.46 -2.50 10.54
C GLY A 56 2.86 -2.79 11.10
N PHE A 57 3.11 -2.33 12.34
CA PHE A 57 4.38 -2.50 13.07
C PHE A 57 4.44 -3.82 13.86
N SER A 58 3.78 -4.85 13.38
CA SER A 58 3.75 -6.15 14.08
C SER A 58 5.07 -6.93 14.02
N LEU A 59 5.97 -6.54 13.12
CA LEU A 59 7.33 -7.07 13.06
C LEU A 59 8.30 -6.08 13.69
N PRO A 60 9.09 -6.50 14.69
CA PRO A 60 10.10 -5.65 15.33
C PRO A 60 11.08 -5.01 14.32
N GLU A 61 11.48 -5.78 13.32
CA GLU A 61 12.39 -5.34 12.25
C GLU A 61 11.84 -4.15 11.46
N THR A 62 10.52 -4.05 11.29
CA THR A 62 9.90 -2.92 10.60
C THR A 62 10.09 -1.63 11.39
N LEU A 63 9.89 -1.69 12.70
CA LEU A 63 10.08 -0.54 13.58
C LEU A 63 11.55 -0.12 13.64
N GLU A 64 12.47 -1.09 13.76
CA GLU A 64 13.92 -0.83 13.77
C GLU A 64 14.35 -0.12 12.48
N GLN A 65 13.93 -0.58 11.31
CA GLN A 65 14.24 0.07 10.03
C GLN A 65 13.70 1.51 9.95
N ILE A 66 12.51 1.77 10.47
CA ILE A 66 11.94 3.13 10.51
C ILE A 66 12.78 4.04 11.40
N VAL A 67 13.16 3.56 12.59
CA VAL A 67 14.01 4.31 13.53
C VAL A 67 15.38 4.59 12.92
N ASP A 68 15.99 3.60 12.27
CA ASP A 68 17.31 3.75 11.62
C ASP A 68 17.27 4.79 10.49
N ILE A 69 16.24 4.73 9.61
CA ILE A 69 16.07 5.73 8.54
C ILE A 69 15.85 7.12 9.13
N PHE A 70 15.05 7.23 10.20
CA PHE A 70 14.79 8.50 10.84
C PHE A 70 16.06 9.08 11.49
N ALA A 71 16.81 8.28 12.24
CA ALA A 71 18.07 8.68 12.88
C ALA A 71 19.11 9.12 11.83
N GLU A 72 19.25 8.37 10.74
CA GLU A 72 20.14 8.74 9.65
C GLU A 72 19.70 10.04 8.98
N ASN A 73 18.40 10.26 8.79
CA ASN A 73 17.89 11.49 8.21
C ASN A 73 18.12 12.70 9.12
N LEU A 74 18.03 12.56 10.44
CA LEU A 74 18.42 13.62 11.37
C LEU A 74 19.90 13.99 11.24
N ARG A 75 20.77 12.98 11.13
CA ARG A 75 22.21 13.21 10.90
C ARG A 75 22.44 13.94 9.58
N ARG A 76 21.78 13.51 8.52
CA ARG A 76 21.91 14.11 7.17
C ARG A 76 21.43 15.55 7.15
N ASP A 77 20.28 15.82 7.75
CA ASP A 77 19.72 17.17 7.85
C ASP A 77 20.68 18.12 8.56
N ALA A 78 21.24 17.70 9.70
CA ALA A 78 22.22 18.47 10.44
C ALA A 78 23.52 18.72 9.65
N ALA A 79 23.87 17.85 8.72
CA ALA A 79 25.04 17.96 7.85
C ALA A 79 24.75 18.66 6.53
N GLY A 80 23.49 19.03 6.22
CA GLY A 80 23.09 19.57 4.93
C GLY A 80 23.17 18.56 3.79
N GLU A 81 23.11 17.26 4.09
CA GLU A 81 23.13 16.18 3.13
C GLU A 81 21.70 15.83 2.64
N PRO A 82 21.55 15.27 1.43
CA PRO A 82 20.25 14.82 0.93
C PRO A 82 19.64 13.74 1.83
N LEU A 83 18.34 13.87 2.13
CA LEU A 83 17.62 12.89 2.95
C LEU A 83 17.38 11.58 2.21
N LEU A 84 17.31 10.48 2.96
CA LEU A 84 16.87 9.18 2.45
C LEU A 84 15.35 9.17 2.27
N ASN A 85 14.89 8.45 1.26
CA ASN A 85 13.45 8.24 1.01
C ASN A 85 12.62 9.52 0.93
N LEU A 86 13.21 10.60 0.39
CA LEU A 86 12.48 11.85 0.18
C LEU A 86 11.22 11.61 -0.66
N VAL A 87 10.09 12.16 -0.22
CA VAL A 87 8.81 12.04 -0.91
C VAL A 87 8.51 13.33 -1.66
N ASP A 88 8.16 13.21 -2.94
CA ASP A 88 7.60 14.32 -3.71
C ASP A 88 6.16 14.58 -3.21
N LEU A 89 5.93 15.77 -2.66
CA LEU A 89 4.62 16.13 -2.09
C LEU A 89 3.50 16.23 -3.12
N ARG A 90 3.81 16.32 -4.41
CA ARG A 90 2.81 16.36 -5.48
C ARG A 90 2.35 14.96 -5.89
N SER A 91 3.30 14.04 -6.00
CA SER A 91 3.00 12.65 -6.38
C SER A 91 2.66 11.76 -5.18
N GLY A 92 3.15 12.10 -3.97
CA GLY A 92 3.04 11.28 -2.78
C GLY A 92 3.96 10.06 -2.79
N TYR A 93 4.88 9.97 -3.75
CA TYR A 93 5.80 8.84 -3.89
C TYR A 93 7.26 9.26 -3.67
N ARG A 94 8.08 8.27 -3.34
CA ARG A 94 9.52 8.46 -3.18
C ARG A 94 10.14 9.00 -4.47
N VAL A 95 11.00 10.00 -4.33
CA VAL A 95 11.85 10.50 -5.42
C VAL A 95 12.95 9.46 -5.69
N GLU A 96 13.04 8.96 -6.91
CA GLU A 96 14.15 8.09 -7.31
C GLU A 96 15.45 8.90 -7.37
N ALA A 97 16.51 8.38 -6.75
CA ALA A 97 17.83 8.99 -6.81
C ALA A 97 18.30 9.01 -8.28
N GLY A 98 18.33 10.20 -8.89
CA GLY A 98 18.84 10.36 -10.26
C GLY A 98 17.86 10.97 -11.27
N ARG A 99 16.64 11.32 -10.90
CA ARG A 99 15.73 12.15 -11.69
C ARG A 99 15.61 13.54 -11.05
N ALA A 100 16.58 14.37 -11.27
CA ALA A 100 16.49 15.82 -11.11
C ALA A 100 16.21 16.45 -12.48
#